data_3b1a7a83fb6f7600eb619edb095a5b59
#
_entry.id   3b1a7a83fb6f7600eb619edb095a5b59
#
_cell.length_a   1.000
_cell.length_b   1.000
_cell.length_c   1.000
_cell.angle_alpha   90.00
_cell.angle_beta   90.00
_cell.angle_gamma   90.00
#
_symmetry.space_group_name_H-M   'P 1'
#
loop_
_entity.id
_entity.type
_entity.pdbx_description
1 polymer ?
#
loop_
_entity_poly.entity_id
_entity_poly.type
_entity_poly.pdbx_seq_one_letter_code
_entity_poly.pdbx_strand_id
1 'polypeptide(L)'
;WDQAMDVAGFRKLLSGSIDLSKSTIYMSQGKYVMSETGGLGVIIRKDIKAIKGGYSLLSEGTDLTNRRIDTYKTVISGDVNGNNQADSGDCGLLLVKGGIIGIEGVTFQYGYLSNNDAKSNECGSGIYINGNVNSTSVELTDCIIRDCKTEAVNGQGGVAGGTAIL
;
A
#
# COMPACT_ATOMS: atom_id res chain seq x y z
N TRP A 1 9.91 19.67 -8.24
CA TRP A 1 8.75 18.87 -7.72
C TRP A 1 7.49 19.72 -7.73
N ASP A 2 7.02 20.14 -8.89
CA ASP A 2 5.93 21.14 -8.97
C ASP A 2 4.52 20.54 -8.93
N GLN A 3 4.38 19.23 -8.76
CA GLN A 3 3.05 18.59 -8.64
C GLN A 3 3.10 17.41 -7.66
N ALA A 4 2.10 17.33 -6.79
CA ALA A 4 1.84 16.15 -6.00
C ALA A 4 1.57 14.98 -6.96
N MET A 5 2.26 13.86 -6.75
CA MET A 5 2.08 12.65 -7.54
C MET A 5 0.69 12.08 -7.26
N ASP A 6 -0.09 11.87 -8.31
CA ASP A 6 -1.36 11.15 -8.20
C ASP A 6 -1.15 9.65 -7.96
N VAL A 7 -2.22 8.91 -7.72
CA VAL A 7 -2.15 7.47 -7.47
C VAL A 7 -1.56 6.71 -8.67
N ALA A 8 -1.84 7.12 -9.90
CA ALA A 8 -1.30 6.49 -11.10
C ALA A 8 0.22 6.69 -11.19
N GLY A 9 0.69 7.91 -10.91
CA GLY A 9 2.11 8.22 -10.80
C GLY A 9 2.81 7.45 -9.70
N PHE A 10 2.19 7.34 -8.52
CA PHE A 10 2.70 6.55 -7.40
C PHE A 10 2.84 5.07 -7.77
N ARG A 11 1.83 4.47 -8.39
CA ARG A 11 1.90 3.09 -8.89
C ARG A 11 3.00 2.90 -9.92
N LYS A 12 3.09 3.80 -10.90
CA LYS A 12 4.14 3.77 -11.94
C LYS A 12 5.53 3.90 -11.35
N LEU A 13 5.72 4.75 -10.32
CA LEU A 13 6.98 4.89 -9.62
C LEU A 13 7.37 3.58 -8.91
N LEU A 14 6.46 2.96 -8.18
CA LEU A 14 6.71 1.73 -7.44
C LEU A 14 6.90 0.50 -8.33
N SER A 15 6.17 0.39 -9.43
CA SER A 15 6.26 -0.73 -10.38
C SER A 15 7.30 -0.52 -11.50
N GLY A 16 7.76 0.71 -11.72
CA GLY A 16 8.68 1.07 -12.79
C GLY A 16 10.11 0.61 -12.57
N SER A 17 10.97 0.89 -13.56
CA SER A 17 12.39 0.49 -13.56
C SER A 17 13.34 1.46 -12.85
N ILE A 18 12.82 2.56 -12.29
CA ILE A 18 13.65 3.56 -11.59
C ILE A 18 14.22 2.94 -10.32
N ASP A 19 15.52 3.05 -10.11
CA ASP A 19 16.17 2.61 -8.87
C ASP A 19 15.78 3.54 -7.71
N LEU A 20 15.14 2.98 -6.70
CA LEU A 20 14.70 3.66 -5.50
C LEU A 20 15.46 3.22 -4.24
N SER A 21 16.47 2.36 -4.37
CA SER A 21 17.21 1.81 -3.23
C SER A 21 17.85 2.88 -2.32
N LYS A 22 18.13 4.05 -2.89
CA LYS A 22 18.67 5.22 -2.17
C LYS A 22 17.67 6.37 -2.03
N SER A 23 16.44 6.18 -2.49
CA SER A 23 15.43 7.25 -2.57
C SER A 23 14.39 7.12 -1.48
N THR A 24 14.04 8.23 -0.86
CA THR A 24 12.89 8.35 0.02
C THR A 24 11.73 8.99 -0.73
N ILE A 25 10.57 8.33 -0.70
CA ILE A 25 9.31 8.84 -1.24
C ILE A 25 8.57 9.53 -0.10
N TYR A 26 8.33 10.81 -0.25
CA TYR A 26 7.55 11.59 0.73
C TYR A 26 6.12 11.73 0.24
N MET A 27 5.16 11.36 1.09
CA MET A 27 3.74 11.40 0.79
C MET A 27 3.06 12.48 1.64
N SER A 28 2.32 13.36 0.98
CA SER A 28 1.50 14.36 1.67
C SER A 28 0.29 13.70 2.36
N GLN A 29 -0.37 14.47 3.23
CA GLN A 29 -1.67 14.09 3.77
C GLN A 29 -2.67 13.89 2.63
N GLY A 30 -3.58 12.95 2.81
CA GLY A 30 -4.62 12.65 1.83
C GLY A 30 -4.96 11.17 1.76
N LYS A 31 -6.05 10.85 1.05
CA LYS A 31 -6.51 9.49 0.77
C LYS A 31 -6.08 9.12 -0.65
N TYR A 32 -5.18 8.15 -0.75
CA TYR A 32 -4.70 7.57 -2.01
C TYR A 32 -5.47 6.28 -2.28
N VAL A 33 -6.48 6.36 -3.12
CA VAL A 33 -7.33 5.21 -3.45
C VAL A 33 -6.68 4.38 -4.55
N MET A 34 -6.49 3.10 -4.31
CA MET A 34 -5.99 2.16 -5.32
C MET A 34 -7.13 1.88 -6.32
N SER A 35 -7.03 2.35 -7.53
CA SER A 35 -8.14 2.53 -8.49
C SER A 35 -8.54 1.30 -9.31
N GLU A 36 -8.18 0.09 -8.90
CA GLU A 36 -8.51 -1.12 -9.67
C GLU A 36 -9.35 -2.09 -8.84
N THR A 37 -10.63 -2.21 -9.20
CA THR A 37 -11.54 -3.19 -8.63
C THR A 37 -11.02 -4.61 -8.86
N GLY A 38 -11.01 -5.45 -7.81
CA GLY A 38 -10.57 -6.84 -7.88
C GLY A 38 -9.08 -7.03 -8.13
N GLY A 39 -8.28 -5.97 -8.03
CA GLY A 39 -6.83 -6.00 -8.25
C GLY A 39 -6.02 -6.28 -6.99
N LEU A 40 -4.79 -6.73 -7.18
CA LEU A 40 -3.84 -7.03 -6.10
C LEU A 40 -3.20 -5.76 -5.47
N GLY A 41 -3.67 -4.58 -5.83
CA GLY A 41 -3.07 -3.33 -5.39
C GLY A 41 -1.74 -3.02 -6.08
N VAL A 42 -0.83 -2.37 -5.37
CA VAL A 42 0.50 -2.02 -5.90
C VAL A 42 1.49 -3.15 -5.68
N ILE A 43 2.16 -3.56 -6.74
CA ILE A 43 3.18 -4.63 -6.69
C ILE A 43 4.57 -4.00 -6.64
N ILE A 44 5.33 -4.33 -5.59
CA ILE A 44 6.73 -3.89 -5.43
C ILE A 44 7.66 -5.09 -5.64
N ARG A 45 8.71 -4.90 -6.45
CA ARG A 45 9.73 -5.92 -6.77
C ARG A 45 11.16 -5.40 -6.66
N LYS A 46 11.38 -4.34 -5.92
CA LYS A 46 12.67 -3.64 -5.84
C LYS A 46 12.90 -3.02 -4.48
N ASP A 47 14.16 -2.71 -4.20
CA ASP A 47 14.52 -1.95 -3.01
C ASP A 47 13.96 -0.52 -3.08
N ILE A 48 13.42 -0.06 -1.96
CA ILE A 48 13.00 1.33 -1.75
C ILE A 48 13.53 1.74 -0.39
N LYS A 49 14.37 2.76 -0.33
CA LYS A 49 14.96 3.20 0.95
C LYS A 49 13.89 3.50 1.98
N ALA A 50 12.90 4.31 1.64
CA ALA A 50 11.76 4.57 2.50
C ALA A 50 10.57 5.17 1.75
N ILE A 51 9.36 4.91 2.26
CA ILE A 51 8.13 5.63 1.94
C ILE A 51 7.68 6.29 3.24
N LYS A 52 7.57 7.60 3.29
CA LYS A 52 7.24 8.36 4.50
C LYS A 52 6.00 9.21 4.31
N GLY A 53 4.97 8.94 5.11
CA GLY A 53 3.77 9.76 5.22
C GLY A 53 3.89 10.84 6.31
N GLY A 54 2.86 11.63 6.49
CA GLY A 54 2.76 12.63 7.58
C GLY A 54 3.22 14.03 7.22
N TYR A 55 3.18 14.39 5.95
CA TYR A 55 3.53 15.74 5.47
C TYR A 55 2.28 16.53 5.10
N SER A 56 2.31 17.85 5.29
CA SER A 56 1.22 18.75 4.87
C SER A 56 1.03 18.72 3.35
N LEU A 57 -0.16 19.09 2.88
CA LEU A 57 -0.38 19.40 1.47
C LEU A 57 0.47 20.60 1.07
N LEU A 58 1.20 20.45 -0.03
CA LEU A 58 2.16 21.42 -0.50
C LEU A 58 1.47 22.54 -1.29
N SER A 59 0.94 23.53 -0.61
CA SER A 59 0.55 24.77 -1.30
C SER A 59 1.70 25.78 -1.41
N GLU A 60 2.77 25.62 -0.61
CA GLU A 60 3.82 26.63 -0.48
C GLU A 60 5.25 26.05 -0.39
N GLY A 61 5.49 24.89 -1.02
CA GLY A 61 6.81 24.25 -0.97
C GLY A 61 6.91 23.16 0.11
N THR A 62 7.79 22.20 -0.14
CA THR A 62 7.93 21.03 0.72
C THR A 62 8.78 21.35 1.94
N ASP A 63 8.16 21.69 3.04
CA ASP A 63 8.86 21.65 4.32
C ASP A 63 8.94 20.20 4.83
N LEU A 64 10.01 19.50 4.43
CA LEU A 64 10.27 18.12 4.89
C LEU A 64 10.67 18.06 6.37
N THR A 65 10.85 19.21 7.04
CA THR A 65 11.18 19.27 8.45
C THR A 65 9.92 19.22 9.32
N ASN A 66 8.76 19.63 8.80
CA ASN A 66 7.49 19.65 9.51
C ASN A 66 6.65 18.41 9.24
N ARG A 67 7.12 17.27 9.70
CA ARG A 67 6.42 16.00 9.63
C ARG A 67 5.57 15.78 10.89
N ARG A 68 4.26 15.52 10.72
CA ARG A 68 3.31 15.30 11.83
C ARG A 68 2.29 14.22 11.46
N ILE A 69 2.62 12.96 11.72
CA ILE A 69 1.81 11.80 11.34
C ILE A 69 0.43 11.77 12.00
N ASP A 70 0.28 12.37 13.17
CA ASP A 70 -1.01 12.50 13.87
C ASP A 70 -1.90 13.56 13.26
N THR A 71 -1.34 14.59 12.65
CA THR A 71 -2.06 15.72 12.07
C THR A 71 -2.26 15.53 10.57
N TYR A 72 -1.20 15.18 9.86
CA TYR A 72 -1.17 15.05 8.41
C TYR A 72 -1.32 13.58 8.01
N LYS A 73 -2.54 13.05 8.10
CA LYS A 73 -2.82 11.64 7.82
C LYS A 73 -2.58 11.30 6.36
N THR A 74 -1.67 10.38 6.12
CA THR A 74 -1.45 9.76 4.80
C THR A 74 -2.10 8.40 4.79
N VAL A 75 -3.08 8.20 3.92
CA VAL A 75 -3.92 7.00 3.88
C VAL A 75 -3.84 6.36 2.50
N ILE A 76 -3.42 5.11 2.43
CA ILE A 76 -3.55 4.24 1.26
C ILE A 76 -4.80 3.39 1.45
N SER A 77 -5.76 3.48 0.52
CA SER A 77 -7.09 2.89 0.65
C SER A 77 -7.44 1.99 -0.53
N GLY A 78 -8.01 0.83 -0.24
CA GLY A 78 -8.59 -0.07 -1.23
C GLY A 78 -10.03 0.26 -1.59
N ASP A 79 -10.68 1.16 -0.88
CA ASP A 79 -12.08 1.58 -1.04
C ASP A 79 -12.30 2.32 -2.37
N VAL A 80 -12.45 1.55 -3.43
CA VAL A 80 -12.61 2.05 -4.81
C VAL A 80 -14.02 2.61 -5.03
N ASN A 81 -15.02 1.97 -4.43
CA ASN A 81 -16.42 2.36 -4.55
C ASN A 81 -16.84 3.51 -3.60
N GLY A 82 -15.98 3.88 -2.63
CA GLY A 82 -16.18 5.01 -1.73
C GLY A 82 -17.17 4.80 -0.59
N ASN A 83 -17.50 3.54 -0.28
CA ASN A 83 -18.49 3.21 0.75
C ASN A 83 -17.90 3.07 2.18
N ASN A 84 -16.57 3.24 2.34
CA ASN A 84 -15.81 3.10 3.59
C ASN A 84 -15.92 1.69 4.22
N GLN A 85 -15.96 0.66 3.40
CA GLN A 85 -15.92 -0.75 3.79
C GLN A 85 -14.94 -1.49 2.88
N ALA A 86 -14.52 -2.68 3.27
CA ALA A 86 -13.76 -3.59 2.42
C ALA A 86 -14.72 -4.64 1.84
N ASP A 87 -15.04 -4.55 0.58
CA ASP A 87 -16.00 -5.44 -0.11
C ASP A 87 -15.62 -5.76 -1.57
N SER A 88 -16.50 -6.46 -2.28
CA SER A 88 -16.24 -6.95 -3.64
C SER A 88 -16.06 -5.85 -4.70
N GLY A 89 -16.33 -4.59 -4.37
CA GLY A 89 -16.07 -3.44 -5.25
C GLY A 89 -14.67 -2.84 -5.10
N ASP A 90 -13.83 -3.43 -4.26
CA ASP A 90 -12.56 -2.88 -3.82
C ASP A 90 -11.35 -3.68 -4.30
N CYS A 91 -10.15 -3.27 -3.89
CA CYS A 91 -8.89 -3.92 -4.26
C CYS A 91 -7.96 -4.13 -3.07
N GLY A 92 -6.97 -5.02 -3.23
CA GLY A 92 -5.84 -5.14 -2.31
C GLY A 92 -4.98 -3.87 -2.30
N LEU A 93 -4.11 -3.74 -1.29
CA LEU A 93 -3.31 -2.53 -1.12
C LEU A 93 -1.87 -2.69 -1.61
N LEU A 94 -1.10 -3.55 -0.98
CA LEU A 94 0.32 -3.69 -1.25
C LEU A 94 0.75 -5.15 -1.33
N LEU A 95 1.39 -5.50 -2.42
CA LEU A 95 2.00 -6.79 -2.65
C LEU A 95 3.51 -6.63 -2.84
N VAL A 96 4.29 -7.05 -1.87
CA VAL A 96 5.76 -7.01 -1.94
C VAL A 96 6.29 -8.36 -2.39
N LYS A 97 6.82 -8.41 -3.60
CA LYS A 97 7.40 -9.62 -4.25
C LYS A 97 8.92 -9.64 -4.27
N GLY A 98 9.57 -8.68 -3.64
CA GLY A 98 11.02 -8.59 -3.55
C GLY A 98 11.45 -7.20 -3.10
N GLY A 99 12.67 -7.12 -2.56
CA GLY A 99 13.30 -5.88 -2.13
C GLY A 99 13.18 -5.58 -0.64
N ILE A 100 13.99 -4.63 -0.21
CA ILE A 100 14.02 -4.11 1.16
C ILE A 100 13.32 -2.76 1.18
N ILE A 101 12.29 -2.61 2.00
CA ILE A 101 11.41 -1.44 1.98
C ILE A 101 11.13 -0.98 3.40
N GLY A 102 11.41 0.30 3.69
CA GLY A 102 10.93 0.99 4.88
C GLY A 102 9.63 1.74 4.59
N ILE A 103 8.61 1.62 5.42
CA ILE A 103 7.36 2.40 5.35
C ILE A 103 7.09 3.01 6.71
N GLU A 104 6.83 4.31 6.74
CA GLU A 104 6.73 5.07 7.99
C GLU A 104 5.58 6.09 7.95
N GLY A 105 4.72 6.05 8.96
CA GLY A 105 3.64 7.02 9.17
C GLY A 105 2.51 6.94 8.11
N VAL A 106 2.19 5.74 7.62
CA VAL A 106 1.15 5.50 6.62
C VAL A 106 0.04 4.64 7.22
N THR A 107 -1.20 5.00 6.95
CA THR A 107 -2.37 4.18 7.24
C THR A 107 -2.78 3.40 6.00
N PHE A 108 -2.92 2.09 6.12
CA PHE A 108 -3.47 1.17 5.12
C PHE A 108 -4.87 0.75 5.56
N GLN A 109 -5.89 0.97 4.72
CA GLN A 109 -7.27 0.65 5.10
C GLN A 109 -8.13 0.20 3.92
N TYR A 110 -9.17 -0.56 4.25
CA TYR A 110 -10.20 -1.04 3.32
C TYR A 110 -9.64 -1.85 2.15
N GLY A 111 -8.52 -2.55 2.37
CA GLY A 111 -8.05 -3.50 1.38
C GLY A 111 -9.01 -4.69 1.29
N TYR A 112 -9.35 -5.10 0.08
CA TYR A 112 -10.18 -6.28 -0.16
C TYR A 112 -9.52 -7.23 -1.16
N LEU A 113 -9.63 -8.51 -0.89
CA LEU A 113 -9.20 -9.56 -1.80
C LEU A 113 -10.13 -10.76 -1.70
N SER A 114 -10.66 -11.21 -2.83
CA SER A 114 -11.39 -12.49 -2.91
C SER A 114 -10.48 -13.59 -3.46
N ASN A 115 -10.81 -14.85 -3.18
CA ASN A 115 -10.10 -16.00 -3.76
C ASN A 115 -10.17 -16.06 -5.28
N ASN A 116 -11.16 -15.41 -5.90
CA ASN A 116 -11.29 -15.36 -7.35
C ASN A 116 -10.28 -14.37 -7.97
N ASP A 117 -9.87 -13.36 -7.20
CA ASP A 117 -8.93 -12.31 -7.63
C ASP A 117 -7.47 -12.70 -7.31
N ALA A 118 -7.28 -13.54 -6.30
CA ALA A 118 -5.98 -14.07 -5.94
C ALA A 118 -5.55 -15.14 -6.94
N LYS A 119 -4.74 -14.75 -7.91
CA LYS A 119 -4.05 -15.71 -8.77
C LYS A 119 -3.09 -16.53 -7.90
N SER A 120 -3.51 -17.74 -7.54
CA SER A 120 -2.69 -18.78 -6.90
C SER A 120 -1.78 -18.29 -5.76
N ASN A 121 -2.19 -18.44 -4.53
CA ASN A 121 -1.38 -18.25 -3.31
C ASN A 121 -0.96 -16.80 -2.96
N GLU A 122 -1.49 -15.78 -3.62
CA GLU A 122 -1.25 -14.38 -3.26
C GLU A 122 -2.41 -13.90 -2.39
N CYS A 123 -2.29 -14.07 -1.08
CA CYS A 123 -3.36 -13.84 -0.12
C CYS A 123 -2.99 -12.75 0.88
N GLY A 124 -3.60 -11.60 0.77
CA GLY A 124 -3.44 -10.51 1.73
C GLY A 124 -4.04 -9.21 1.21
N SER A 125 -5.12 -8.79 1.83
CA SER A 125 -5.84 -7.58 1.39
C SER A 125 -5.18 -6.28 1.82
N GLY A 126 -4.44 -6.29 2.93
CA GLY A 126 -3.65 -5.15 3.39
C GLY A 126 -2.26 -5.15 2.77
N ILE A 127 -1.30 -5.73 3.46
CA ILE A 127 0.08 -5.89 2.97
C ILE A 127 0.39 -7.39 2.87
N TYR A 128 0.77 -7.83 1.68
CA TYR A 128 1.23 -9.20 1.46
C TYR A 128 2.71 -9.21 1.08
N ILE A 129 3.50 -9.99 1.81
CA ILE A 129 4.95 -10.10 1.61
C ILE A 129 5.23 -11.52 1.12
N ASN A 130 5.72 -11.64 -0.12
CA ASN A 130 6.12 -12.91 -0.70
C ASN A 130 7.65 -13.07 -0.64
N GLY A 131 8.13 -13.85 0.32
CA GLY A 131 9.54 -14.09 0.55
C GLY A 131 10.22 -15.10 -0.38
N ASN A 132 9.53 -15.64 -1.37
CA ASN A 132 10.08 -16.70 -2.23
C ASN A 132 11.09 -16.23 -3.27
N VAL A 133 11.31 -14.94 -3.44
CA VAL A 133 12.19 -14.39 -4.48
C VAL A 133 13.13 -13.37 -3.85
N ASN A 134 14.39 -13.76 -3.64
CA ASN A 134 15.45 -12.89 -3.07
C ASN A 134 15.11 -12.35 -1.66
N SER A 135 16.04 -11.67 -1.01
CA SER A 135 15.84 -11.05 0.29
C SER A 135 14.70 -10.05 0.23
N THR A 136 13.54 -10.43 0.77
CA THR A 136 12.37 -9.53 0.90
C THR A 136 12.21 -9.15 2.35
N SER A 137 12.20 -7.86 2.64
CA SER A 137 12.01 -7.32 3.99
C SER A 137 11.16 -6.07 3.93
N VAL A 138 10.17 -5.98 4.81
CA VAL A 138 9.35 -4.76 4.98
C VAL A 138 9.44 -4.34 6.43
N GLU A 139 9.91 -3.13 6.67
CA GLU A 139 9.91 -2.49 7.97
C GLU A 139 8.77 -1.48 8.03
N LEU A 140 7.89 -1.63 9.01
CA LEU A 140 6.77 -0.73 9.25
C LEU A 140 7.00 0.03 10.54
N THR A 141 7.06 1.36 10.47
CA THR A 141 7.23 2.24 11.62
C THR A 141 6.05 3.22 11.69
N ASP A 142 5.40 3.32 12.84
CA ASP A 142 4.25 4.21 13.05
C ASP A 142 3.15 4.06 11.99
N CYS A 143 2.96 2.85 11.48
CA CYS A 143 1.94 2.50 10.50
C CYS A 143 0.67 1.95 11.16
N ILE A 144 -0.47 2.14 10.51
CA ILE A 144 -1.75 1.56 10.91
C ILE A 144 -2.26 0.69 9.75
N ILE A 145 -2.62 -0.56 10.03
CA ILE A 145 -3.31 -1.43 9.07
C ILE A 145 -4.65 -1.77 9.69
N ARG A 146 -5.75 -1.42 9.01
CA ARG A 146 -7.09 -1.61 9.57
C ARG A 146 -8.14 -1.85 8.50
N ASP A 147 -9.25 -2.44 8.91
CA ASP A 147 -10.47 -2.58 8.12
C ASP A 147 -10.22 -3.27 6.77
N CYS A 148 -9.23 -4.18 6.70
CA CYS A 148 -8.94 -4.96 5.52
C CYS A 148 -9.62 -6.34 5.60
N LYS A 149 -10.10 -6.87 4.47
CA LYS A 149 -10.86 -8.12 4.42
C LYS A 149 -10.35 -9.02 3.31
N THR A 150 -10.09 -10.27 3.64
CA THR A 150 -9.89 -11.34 2.67
C THR A 150 -11.08 -12.29 2.75
N GLU A 151 -11.70 -12.62 1.62
CA GLU A 151 -12.90 -13.45 1.55
C GLU A 151 -12.67 -14.72 0.73
N ALA A 152 -12.99 -15.86 1.31
CA ALA A 152 -12.99 -17.14 0.60
C ALA A 152 -14.32 -17.31 -0.12
N VAL A 153 -14.28 -17.42 -1.44
CA VAL A 153 -15.47 -17.69 -2.26
C VAL A 153 -15.51 -19.18 -2.61
N ASN A 154 -16.68 -19.80 -2.42
CA ASN A 154 -16.99 -21.17 -2.86
C ASN A 154 -16.26 -22.33 -2.18
N GLY A 155 -15.92 -22.26 -0.89
CA GLY A 155 -15.48 -23.43 -0.12
C GLY A 155 -14.19 -24.11 -0.62
N GLN A 156 -13.54 -23.56 -1.61
CA GLN A 156 -12.19 -23.93 -1.98
C GLN A 156 -11.29 -23.43 -0.85
N GLY A 157 -10.60 -24.33 -0.16
CA GLY A 157 -9.73 -24.02 0.95
C GLY A 157 -8.64 -23.01 0.58
N GLY A 158 -9.03 -21.76 0.46
CA GLY A 158 -8.11 -20.65 0.30
C GLY A 158 -7.53 -20.31 1.65
N VAL A 159 -6.22 -20.17 1.73
CA VAL A 159 -5.57 -19.62 2.89
C VAL A 159 -6.05 -18.17 3.04
N ALA A 160 -6.93 -17.92 4.00
CA ALA A 160 -7.22 -16.55 4.41
C ALA A 160 -5.94 -15.98 5.05
N GLY A 161 -5.16 -15.28 4.27
CA GLY A 161 -4.00 -14.56 4.76
C GLY A 161 -4.42 -13.49 5.75
N GLY A 162 -3.70 -13.35 6.85
CA GLY A 162 -4.03 -12.38 7.89
C GLY A 162 -4.07 -10.94 7.40
N THR A 163 -4.86 -10.14 8.08
CA THR A 163 -5.03 -8.70 7.78
C THR A 163 -3.79 -7.90 8.14
N ALA A 164 -2.98 -8.39 9.04
CA ALA A 164 -1.68 -7.83 9.40
C ALA A 164 -0.78 -8.95 9.94
N ILE A 165 0.46 -8.95 9.52
CA ILE A 165 1.55 -9.68 10.17
C ILE A 165 2.50 -8.60 10.67
N LEU A 166 2.61 -8.48 11.97
CA LEU A 166 3.62 -7.67 12.66
C LEU A 166 4.82 -8.54 12.95
#